data_46fc7335e11b0e972944bcac31631996
#
_entry.id   46fc7335e11b0e972944bcac31631996
#
_cell.length_a   1.000
_cell.length_b   1.000
_cell.length_c   1.000
_cell.angle_alpha   90.00
_cell.angle_beta   90.00
_cell.angle_gamma   90.00
#
_symmetry.space_group_name_H-M   'P 1'
#
loop_
_entity.id
_entity.type
_entity.pdbx_description
1 polymer ?
#
loop_
_entity_poly.entity_id
_entity_poly.type
_entity_poly.pdbx_seq_one_letter_code
_entity_poly.pdbx_strand_id
1 'polypeptide(L)'
;MSQLRVLVTGGGRGIGRAIALRFAREGAKVAVAARSSDELDQVAAEIQAAGGQGRAQQMNVADHGSVEAAVYRAVEFLEGSIDVLVNNAGVFEIKPFEKLDVASWKRHMEVNVYGAFFVTSEALDALCESPRAHIFNIASKAAKQGFPGNVAYCASKYALRGFGDALRLDLAPKGIRVSTVYPGQTDTPIWEKVPGNWDRSKMKKPEDVAEVVWNAYHAPAGADVADLDIP
;
A
#
# COMPACT_ATOMS: atom_id res chain seq x y z
N MET A 1 -15.78 4.56 -19.81
CA MET A 1 -15.30 5.14 -18.51
C MET A 1 -13.89 5.68 -18.74
N SER A 2 -13.49 6.78 -18.10
CA SER A 2 -12.11 7.28 -18.17
C SER A 2 -11.16 6.24 -17.57
N GLN A 3 -9.96 6.12 -18.14
CA GLN A 3 -8.90 5.22 -17.66
C GLN A 3 -8.56 5.53 -16.19
N LEU A 4 -8.48 4.50 -15.34
CA LEU A 4 -8.11 4.66 -13.92
C LEU A 4 -6.62 4.99 -13.78
N ARG A 5 -6.29 5.87 -12.82
CA ARG A 5 -4.94 6.34 -12.50
C ARG A 5 -4.58 5.90 -11.10
N VAL A 6 -3.60 5.03 -10.99
CA VAL A 6 -3.28 4.28 -9.77
C VAL A 6 -1.82 4.49 -9.38
N LEU A 7 -1.57 4.84 -8.12
CA LEU A 7 -0.23 4.85 -7.52
C LEU A 7 -0.13 3.78 -6.44
N VAL A 8 0.84 2.87 -6.56
CA VAL A 8 1.03 1.78 -5.60
C VAL A 8 2.45 1.82 -5.03
N THR A 9 2.57 2.01 -3.72
CA THR A 9 3.86 1.91 -3.01
C THR A 9 4.16 0.46 -2.61
N GLY A 10 5.44 0.06 -2.59
CA GLY A 10 5.82 -1.34 -2.43
C GLY A 10 5.29 -2.23 -3.56
N GLY A 11 5.15 -1.65 -4.78
CA GLY A 11 4.52 -2.27 -5.93
C GLY A 11 5.38 -3.31 -6.67
N GLY A 12 6.66 -3.49 -6.31
CA GLY A 12 7.57 -4.42 -7.01
C GLY A 12 7.31 -5.90 -6.73
N ARG A 13 6.54 -6.25 -5.68
CA ARG A 13 6.26 -7.66 -5.32
C ARG A 13 5.07 -7.80 -4.37
N GLY A 14 4.68 -9.06 -4.08
CA GLY A 14 3.67 -9.40 -3.09
C GLY A 14 2.33 -8.71 -3.33
N ILE A 15 1.73 -8.20 -2.25
CA ILE A 15 0.40 -7.57 -2.29
C ILE A 15 0.37 -6.37 -3.24
N GLY A 16 1.38 -5.49 -3.19
CA GLY A 16 1.41 -4.30 -4.04
C GLY A 16 1.45 -4.64 -5.54
N ARG A 17 2.27 -5.63 -5.93
CA ARG A 17 2.30 -6.14 -7.32
C ARG A 17 0.93 -6.71 -7.71
N ALA A 18 0.31 -7.53 -6.85
CA ALA A 18 -1.00 -8.12 -7.16
C ALA A 18 -2.09 -7.06 -7.35
N ILE A 19 -2.11 -6.01 -6.49
CA ILE A 19 -3.04 -4.88 -6.64
C ILE A 19 -2.76 -4.14 -7.96
N ALA A 20 -1.51 -3.82 -8.27
CA ALA A 20 -1.14 -3.15 -9.52
C ALA A 20 -1.63 -3.91 -10.75
N LEU A 21 -1.40 -5.23 -10.79
CA LEU A 21 -1.84 -6.09 -11.89
C LEU A 21 -3.37 -6.24 -11.96
N ARG A 22 -4.05 -6.23 -10.80
CA ARG A 22 -5.52 -6.28 -10.78
C ARG A 22 -6.14 -5.06 -11.48
N PHE A 23 -5.64 -3.87 -11.19
CA PHE A 23 -6.09 -2.65 -11.88
C PHE A 23 -5.66 -2.61 -13.36
N ALA A 24 -4.47 -3.12 -13.66
CA ALA A 24 -3.95 -3.15 -15.04
C ALA A 24 -4.81 -3.99 -15.98
N ARG A 25 -5.38 -5.10 -15.52
CA ARG A 25 -6.30 -5.96 -16.32
C ARG A 25 -7.54 -5.23 -16.81
N GLU A 26 -7.92 -4.14 -16.18
CA GLU A 26 -9.03 -3.28 -16.59
C GLU A 26 -8.53 -2.01 -17.32
N GLY A 27 -7.32 -2.06 -17.85
CA GLY A 27 -6.74 -1.00 -18.66
C GLY A 27 -6.24 0.23 -17.88
N ALA A 28 -6.03 0.13 -16.57
CA ALA A 28 -5.60 1.26 -15.76
C ALA A 28 -4.18 1.74 -16.12
N LYS A 29 -3.91 3.02 -15.83
CA LYS A 29 -2.60 3.63 -15.80
C LYS A 29 -2.04 3.48 -14.38
N VAL A 30 -0.95 2.72 -14.21
CA VAL A 30 -0.44 2.32 -12.90
C VAL A 30 1.02 2.73 -12.73
N ALA A 31 1.29 3.62 -11.79
CA ALA A 31 2.63 3.90 -11.31
C ALA A 31 2.93 2.98 -10.11
N VAL A 32 3.99 2.17 -10.22
CA VAL A 32 4.47 1.32 -9.15
C VAL A 32 5.75 1.88 -8.57
N ALA A 33 5.80 2.02 -7.23
CA ALA A 33 6.92 2.63 -6.55
C ALA A 33 7.51 1.70 -5.48
N ALA A 34 8.84 1.53 -5.48
CA ALA A 34 9.60 0.77 -4.50
C ALA A 34 11.10 1.11 -4.60
N ARG A 35 11.95 0.46 -3.78
CA ARG A 35 13.39 0.71 -3.77
C ARG A 35 14.16 -0.01 -4.89
N SER A 36 13.70 -1.21 -5.29
CA SER A 36 14.37 -2.05 -6.30
C SER A 36 13.87 -1.67 -7.69
N SER A 37 14.73 -1.09 -8.53
CA SER A 37 14.42 -0.75 -9.91
C SER A 37 14.08 -1.99 -10.73
N ASP A 38 14.86 -3.07 -10.60
CA ASP A 38 14.68 -4.28 -11.41
C ASP A 38 13.31 -4.95 -11.15
N GLU A 39 12.88 -5.04 -9.86
CA GLU A 39 11.56 -5.55 -9.53
C GLU A 39 10.44 -4.65 -10.09
N LEU A 40 10.65 -3.33 -10.09
CA LEU A 40 9.67 -2.37 -10.62
C LEU A 40 9.56 -2.42 -12.15
N ASP A 41 10.68 -2.52 -12.85
CA ASP A 41 10.72 -2.60 -14.32
C ASP A 41 10.03 -3.88 -14.81
N GLN A 42 10.27 -5.00 -14.10
CA GLN A 42 9.55 -6.25 -14.37
C GLN A 42 8.02 -6.06 -14.19
N VAL A 43 7.58 -5.46 -13.08
CA VAL A 43 6.15 -5.26 -12.82
C VAL A 43 5.54 -4.26 -13.81
N ALA A 44 6.27 -3.22 -14.22
CA ALA A 44 5.80 -2.30 -15.24
C ALA A 44 5.56 -3.01 -16.59
N ALA A 45 6.45 -3.94 -16.99
CA ALA A 45 6.27 -4.77 -18.17
C ALA A 45 5.06 -5.72 -18.02
N GLU A 46 4.87 -6.33 -16.83
CA GLU A 46 3.71 -7.19 -16.55
C GLU A 46 2.39 -6.40 -16.61
N ILE A 47 2.36 -5.14 -16.13
CA ILE A 47 1.20 -4.24 -16.23
C ILE A 47 0.86 -4.00 -17.70
N GLN A 48 1.85 -3.75 -18.56
CA GLN A 48 1.63 -3.58 -19.99
C GLN A 48 1.10 -4.86 -20.64
N ALA A 49 1.66 -6.00 -20.30
CA ALA A 49 1.20 -7.30 -20.79
C ALA A 49 -0.23 -7.63 -20.34
N ALA A 50 -0.66 -7.12 -19.19
CA ALA A 50 -2.02 -7.28 -18.66
C ALA A 50 -3.03 -6.31 -19.29
N GLY A 51 -2.62 -5.40 -20.18
CA GLY A 51 -3.50 -4.44 -20.87
C GLY A 51 -3.54 -3.03 -20.26
N GLY A 52 -2.78 -2.78 -19.18
CA GLY A 52 -2.63 -1.46 -18.58
C GLY A 52 -1.47 -0.65 -19.15
N GLN A 53 -1.19 0.50 -18.55
CA GLN A 53 0.01 1.30 -18.79
C GLN A 53 0.83 1.36 -17.49
N GLY A 54 2.04 0.79 -17.49
CA GLY A 54 2.91 0.68 -16.34
C GLY A 54 4.03 1.72 -16.33
N ARG A 55 4.32 2.29 -15.15
CA ARG A 55 5.50 3.13 -14.93
C ARG A 55 6.18 2.77 -13.62
N ALA A 56 7.47 2.44 -13.70
CA ALA A 56 8.34 2.24 -12.55
C ALA A 56 8.80 3.58 -11.95
N GLN A 57 8.74 3.72 -10.62
CA GLN A 57 9.23 4.87 -9.87
C GLN A 57 10.10 4.40 -8.71
N GLN A 58 11.41 4.57 -8.82
CA GLN A 58 12.28 4.26 -7.68
C GLN A 58 11.98 5.23 -6.52
N MET A 59 11.68 4.67 -5.34
CA MET A 59 11.28 5.45 -4.16
C MET A 59 11.67 4.72 -2.86
N ASN A 60 12.30 5.45 -1.95
CA ASN A 60 12.44 5.05 -0.56
C ASN A 60 11.40 5.81 0.28
N VAL A 61 10.35 5.14 0.74
CA VAL A 61 9.26 5.77 1.51
C VAL A 61 9.71 6.33 2.87
N ALA A 62 10.87 5.92 3.40
CA ALA A 62 11.44 6.44 4.62
C ALA A 62 12.23 7.76 4.42
N ASP A 63 12.38 8.22 3.20
CA ASP A 63 13.08 9.44 2.80
C ASP A 63 12.11 10.39 2.10
N HIS A 64 11.78 11.51 2.76
CA HIS A 64 10.81 12.47 2.24
C HIS A 64 11.21 13.04 0.87
N GLY A 65 12.47 13.41 0.67
CA GLY A 65 12.93 13.93 -0.63
C GLY A 65 12.85 12.88 -1.76
N SER A 66 13.09 11.60 -1.43
CA SER A 66 12.85 10.50 -2.38
C SER A 66 11.36 10.35 -2.71
N VAL A 67 10.47 10.54 -1.72
CA VAL A 67 9.02 10.47 -1.93
C VAL A 67 8.53 11.62 -2.79
N GLU A 68 8.89 12.87 -2.45
CA GLU A 68 8.54 14.07 -3.21
C GLU A 68 8.89 13.91 -4.69
N ALA A 69 10.16 13.60 -5.00
CA ALA A 69 10.61 13.43 -6.38
C ALA A 69 9.91 12.28 -7.11
N ALA A 70 9.61 11.15 -6.44
CA ALA A 70 8.98 10.00 -7.08
C ALA A 70 7.48 10.22 -7.28
N VAL A 71 6.78 10.83 -6.33
CA VAL A 71 5.35 11.19 -6.44
C VAL A 71 5.16 12.22 -7.55
N TYR A 72 6.00 13.25 -7.62
CA TYR A 72 5.95 14.23 -8.71
C TYR A 72 5.98 13.54 -10.09
N ARG A 73 6.97 12.66 -10.34
CA ARG A 73 7.07 11.92 -11.61
C ARG A 73 5.91 10.94 -11.85
N ALA A 74 5.37 10.36 -10.77
CA ALA A 74 4.19 9.50 -10.86
C ALA A 74 2.95 10.30 -11.27
N VAL A 75 2.75 11.49 -10.69
CA VAL A 75 1.64 12.40 -11.01
C VAL A 75 1.72 12.90 -12.46
N GLU A 76 2.93 13.26 -12.95
CA GLU A 76 3.12 13.58 -14.38
C GLU A 76 2.68 12.42 -15.29
N PHE A 77 3.13 11.20 -14.99
CA PHE A 77 2.71 10.02 -15.76
C PHE A 77 1.20 9.78 -15.67
N LEU A 78 0.58 10.03 -14.53
CA LEU A 78 -0.85 9.88 -14.26
C LEU A 78 -1.68 11.10 -14.71
N GLU A 79 -1.09 12.02 -15.47
CA GLU A 79 -1.78 13.18 -16.06
C GLU A 79 -2.42 14.11 -15.01
N GLY A 80 -1.71 14.35 -13.92
CA GLY A 80 -2.08 15.32 -12.89
C GLY A 80 -3.11 14.85 -11.86
N SER A 81 -3.61 13.61 -11.94
CA SER A 81 -4.66 13.17 -11.02
C SER A 81 -4.47 11.69 -10.59
N ILE A 82 -4.89 11.36 -9.37
CA ILE A 82 -4.82 10.01 -8.80
C ILE A 82 -6.21 9.55 -8.38
N ASP A 83 -6.73 8.50 -9.01
CA ASP A 83 -8.00 7.88 -8.63
C ASP A 83 -7.82 6.90 -7.46
N VAL A 84 -6.68 6.19 -7.40
CA VAL A 84 -6.37 5.22 -6.36
C VAL A 84 -4.93 5.39 -5.87
N LEU A 85 -4.79 5.63 -4.57
CA LEU A 85 -3.51 5.57 -3.88
C LEU A 85 -3.46 4.33 -2.98
N VAL A 86 -2.42 3.49 -3.12
CA VAL A 86 -2.22 2.33 -2.27
C VAL A 86 -0.93 2.49 -1.46
N ASN A 87 -1.06 2.81 -0.19
CA ASN A 87 0.01 2.81 0.80
C ASN A 87 0.27 1.36 1.26
N ASN A 88 1.09 0.64 0.50
CA ASN A 88 1.40 -0.76 0.77
C ASN A 88 2.86 -1.00 1.18
N ALA A 89 3.77 -0.08 0.90
CA ALA A 89 5.16 -0.22 1.32
C ALA A 89 5.25 -0.50 2.83
N GLY A 90 5.99 -1.54 3.20
CA GLY A 90 6.10 -1.93 4.60
C GLY A 90 7.26 -2.87 4.88
N VAL A 91 7.66 -2.91 6.14
CA VAL A 91 8.64 -3.86 6.67
C VAL A 91 8.02 -4.65 7.80
N PHE A 92 8.50 -5.88 7.95
CA PHE A 92 8.07 -6.82 8.97
C PHE A 92 9.28 -7.56 9.53
N GLU A 93 9.36 -7.68 10.84
CA GLU A 93 10.39 -8.44 11.54
C GLU A 93 9.78 -9.04 12.80
N ILE A 94 10.08 -10.31 13.08
CA ILE A 94 9.75 -10.96 14.34
C ILE A 94 11.01 -10.91 15.23
N LYS A 95 10.92 -10.22 16.35
CA LYS A 95 12.02 -10.03 17.29
C LYS A 95 11.48 -9.94 18.71
N PRO A 96 11.88 -10.85 19.63
CA PRO A 96 11.51 -10.77 21.03
C PRO A 96 11.88 -9.40 21.61
N PHE A 97 11.08 -8.90 22.56
CA PHE A 97 11.25 -7.53 23.07
C PHE A 97 12.64 -7.25 23.63
N GLU A 98 13.21 -8.22 24.34
CA GLU A 98 14.56 -8.12 24.92
C GLU A 98 15.69 -8.04 23.87
N LYS A 99 15.38 -8.36 22.61
CA LYS A 99 16.30 -8.24 21.46
C LYS A 99 15.93 -7.10 20.51
N LEU A 100 14.81 -6.41 20.78
CA LEU A 100 14.36 -5.30 19.95
C LEU A 100 15.26 -4.09 20.18
N ASP A 101 16.01 -3.71 19.17
CA ASP A 101 16.85 -2.52 19.19
C ASP A 101 16.14 -1.27 18.64
N VAL A 102 16.71 -0.11 18.95
CA VAL A 102 16.17 1.20 18.52
C VAL A 102 16.15 1.33 17.00
N ALA A 103 17.09 0.74 16.29
CA ALA A 103 17.15 0.82 14.83
C ALA A 103 15.99 0.05 14.17
N SER A 104 15.69 -1.16 14.66
CA SER A 104 14.53 -1.93 14.21
C SER A 104 13.22 -1.22 14.52
N TRP A 105 13.06 -0.66 15.73
CA TRP A 105 11.90 0.15 16.10
C TRP A 105 11.71 1.34 15.14
N LYS A 106 12.75 2.17 14.97
CA LYS A 106 12.72 3.34 14.09
C LYS A 106 12.34 2.96 12.65
N ARG A 107 12.97 1.91 12.12
CA ARG A 107 12.71 1.43 10.75
C ARG A 107 11.25 1.05 10.52
N HIS A 108 10.59 0.42 11.53
CA HIS A 108 9.16 0.11 11.41
C HIS A 108 8.31 1.38 11.37
N MET A 109 8.62 2.37 12.19
CA MET A 109 7.89 3.65 12.20
C MET A 109 8.15 4.44 10.90
N GLU A 110 9.39 4.55 10.47
CA GLU A 110 9.78 5.30 9.27
C GLU A 110 9.14 4.72 8.00
N VAL A 111 9.16 3.40 7.85
CA VAL A 111 8.62 2.77 6.62
C VAL A 111 7.11 2.62 6.68
N ASN A 112 6.57 2.06 7.79
CA ASN A 112 5.16 1.66 7.85
C ASN A 112 4.21 2.83 8.18
N VAL A 113 4.72 3.93 8.78
CA VAL A 113 3.91 5.06 9.23
C VAL A 113 4.29 6.34 8.48
N TYR A 114 5.55 6.81 8.65
CA TYR A 114 5.98 8.05 8.01
C TYR A 114 5.93 7.94 6.48
N GLY A 115 6.26 6.76 5.92
CA GLY A 115 6.14 6.51 4.49
C GLY A 115 4.72 6.72 3.96
N ALA A 116 3.72 6.19 4.66
CA ALA A 116 2.31 6.40 4.26
C ALA A 116 1.89 7.88 4.38
N PHE A 117 2.35 8.57 5.43
CA PHE A 117 2.11 10.00 5.62
C PHE A 117 2.77 10.81 4.49
N PHE A 118 4.06 10.63 4.22
CA PHE A 118 4.77 11.39 3.18
C PHE A 118 4.13 11.20 1.80
N VAL A 119 3.87 9.94 1.41
CA VAL A 119 3.25 9.66 0.10
C VAL A 119 1.86 10.26 -0.01
N THR A 120 1.04 10.18 1.05
CA THR A 120 -0.30 10.75 1.04
C THR A 120 -0.26 12.28 0.98
N SER A 121 0.67 12.92 1.71
CA SER A 121 0.87 14.36 1.71
C SER A 121 1.26 14.88 0.31
N GLU A 122 2.27 14.25 -0.31
CA GLU A 122 2.74 14.64 -1.65
C GLU A 122 1.73 14.34 -2.77
N ALA A 123 0.87 13.35 -2.57
CA ALA A 123 -0.17 12.97 -3.54
C ALA A 123 -1.49 13.75 -3.37
N LEU A 124 -1.63 14.56 -2.32
CA LEU A 124 -2.92 15.11 -1.91
C LEU A 124 -3.57 15.97 -2.99
N ASP A 125 -2.82 16.87 -3.63
CA ASP A 125 -3.36 17.74 -4.69
C ASP A 125 -3.87 16.91 -5.88
N ALA A 126 -3.10 15.91 -6.31
CA ALA A 126 -3.51 15.01 -7.39
C ALA A 126 -4.72 14.11 -7.03
N LEU A 127 -4.89 13.77 -5.74
CA LEU A 127 -6.08 13.09 -5.24
C LEU A 127 -7.30 14.02 -5.26
N CYS A 128 -7.13 15.31 -4.93
CA CYS A 128 -8.21 16.30 -5.00
C CYS A 128 -8.72 16.53 -6.44
N GLU A 129 -7.87 16.35 -7.45
CA GLU A 129 -8.26 16.45 -8.87
C GLU A 129 -9.12 15.28 -9.36
N SER A 130 -9.23 14.19 -8.59
CA SER A 130 -10.07 13.05 -8.96
C SER A 130 -11.45 13.15 -8.31
N PRO A 131 -12.55 13.03 -9.10
CA PRO A 131 -13.90 13.00 -8.53
C PRO A 131 -14.24 11.70 -7.81
N ARG A 132 -13.31 10.75 -7.77
CA ARG A 132 -13.51 9.38 -7.22
C ARG A 132 -12.30 8.85 -6.46
N ALA A 133 -11.48 9.75 -5.92
CA ALA A 133 -10.26 9.38 -5.22
C ALA A 133 -10.51 8.43 -4.05
N HIS A 134 -9.64 7.43 -3.92
CA HIS A 134 -9.67 6.46 -2.83
C HIS A 134 -8.26 6.10 -2.38
N ILE A 135 -7.98 6.26 -1.09
CA ILE A 135 -6.72 5.88 -0.45
C ILE A 135 -6.92 4.53 0.25
N PHE A 136 -6.06 3.57 -0.04
CA PHE A 136 -5.99 2.28 0.65
C PHE A 136 -4.71 2.18 1.47
N ASN A 137 -4.83 2.08 2.80
CA ASN A 137 -3.72 1.82 3.69
C ASN A 137 -3.63 0.31 3.98
N ILE A 138 -2.59 -0.36 3.49
CA ILE A 138 -2.41 -1.80 3.73
C ILE A 138 -1.78 -2.00 5.11
N ALA A 139 -2.64 -2.20 6.10
CA ALA A 139 -2.27 -2.47 7.47
C ALA A 139 -1.93 -3.95 7.70
N SER A 140 -2.59 -4.61 8.63
CA SER A 140 -2.47 -6.02 8.98
C SER A 140 -3.46 -6.35 10.11
N LYS A 141 -3.75 -7.62 10.36
CA LYS A 141 -4.36 -8.06 11.63
C LYS A 141 -3.56 -7.57 12.86
N ALA A 142 -2.25 -7.35 12.71
CA ALA A 142 -1.39 -6.75 13.74
C ALA A 142 -1.75 -5.29 14.10
N ALA A 143 -2.66 -4.65 13.38
CA ALA A 143 -3.26 -3.35 13.72
C ALA A 143 -4.51 -3.46 14.60
N LYS A 144 -4.95 -4.70 14.90
CA LYS A 144 -6.16 -4.98 15.72
C LYS A 144 -5.85 -5.83 16.95
N GLN A 145 -4.75 -6.57 16.91
CA GLN A 145 -4.32 -7.42 18.03
C GLN A 145 -2.79 -7.56 18.08
N GLY A 146 -2.27 -7.83 19.27
CA GLY A 146 -0.83 -8.09 19.48
C GLY A 146 -0.43 -9.52 19.10
N PHE A 147 0.83 -9.69 18.69
CA PHE A 147 1.45 -10.99 18.46
C PHE A 147 2.81 -11.05 19.16
N PRO A 148 3.20 -12.20 19.75
CA PRO A 148 4.52 -12.37 20.37
C PRO A 148 5.64 -12.04 19.37
N GLY A 149 6.66 -11.32 19.83
CA GLY A 149 7.81 -10.92 19.01
C GLY A 149 7.53 -9.82 17.97
N ASN A 150 6.34 -9.22 17.96
CA ASN A 150 5.93 -8.25 16.94
C ASN A 150 5.72 -6.84 17.49
N VAL A 151 6.40 -6.46 18.58
CA VAL A 151 6.14 -5.19 19.27
C VAL A 151 6.26 -3.99 18.33
N ALA A 152 7.37 -3.84 17.60
CA ALA A 152 7.58 -2.72 16.68
C ALA A 152 6.61 -2.77 15.49
N TYR A 153 6.38 -3.96 14.94
CA TYR A 153 5.44 -4.15 13.84
C TYR A 153 4.00 -3.81 14.24
N CYS A 154 3.50 -4.40 15.35
CA CYS A 154 2.17 -4.09 15.86
C CYS A 154 2.01 -2.60 16.12
N ALA A 155 2.94 -1.97 16.85
CA ALA A 155 2.89 -0.54 17.13
C ALA A 155 2.77 0.29 15.84
N SER A 156 3.58 -0.02 14.82
CA SER A 156 3.53 0.68 13.53
C SER A 156 2.20 0.46 12.78
N LYS A 157 1.64 -0.75 12.84
CA LYS A 157 0.37 -1.06 12.16
C LYS A 157 -0.86 -0.48 12.90
N TYR A 158 -0.83 -0.41 14.23
CA TYR A 158 -1.83 0.35 15.00
C TYR A 158 -1.75 1.85 14.69
N ALA A 159 -0.54 2.41 14.60
CA ALA A 159 -0.36 3.82 14.19
C ALA A 159 -0.90 4.07 12.78
N LEU A 160 -0.63 3.17 11.81
CA LEU A 160 -1.17 3.28 10.45
C LEU A 160 -2.71 3.20 10.42
N ARG A 161 -3.32 2.39 11.28
CA ARG A 161 -4.77 2.35 11.44
C ARG A 161 -5.28 3.70 11.96
N GLY A 162 -4.73 4.22 13.07
CA GLY A 162 -5.13 5.52 13.62
C GLY A 162 -4.95 6.67 12.62
N PHE A 163 -3.87 6.63 11.83
CA PHE A 163 -3.67 7.56 10.71
C PHE A 163 -4.81 7.45 9.68
N GLY A 164 -5.19 6.24 9.27
CA GLY A 164 -6.28 6.02 8.33
C GLY A 164 -7.63 6.49 8.85
N ASP A 165 -7.92 6.25 10.14
CA ASP A 165 -9.17 6.64 10.78
C ASP A 165 -9.33 8.18 10.84
N ALA A 166 -8.28 8.90 11.24
CA ALA A 166 -8.28 10.37 11.27
C ALA A 166 -8.34 10.95 9.85
N LEU A 167 -7.51 10.44 8.94
CA LEU A 167 -7.45 10.91 7.56
C LEU A 167 -8.79 10.78 6.83
N ARG A 168 -9.56 9.73 7.13
CA ARG A 168 -10.90 9.52 6.56
C ARG A 168 -11.83 10.67 6.90
N LEU A 169 -11.80 11.15 8.13
CA LEU A 169 -12.63 12.26 8.59
C LEU A 169 -12.18 13.59 7.96
N ASP A 170 -10.87 13.82 7.91
CA ASP A 170 -10.30 15.06 7.38
C ASP A 170 -10.50 15.20 5.87
N LEU A 171 -10.49 14.08 5.11
CA LEU A 171 -10.59 14.10 3.66
C LEU A 171 -12.02 13.86 3.13
N ALA A 172 -12.97 13.44 3.98
CA ALA A 172 -14.37 13.28 3.59
C ALA A 172 -14.99 14.55 2.97
N PRO A 173 -14.75 15.78 3.48
CA PRO A 173 -15.25 17.00 2.87
C PRO A 173 -14.68 17.28 1.45
N LYS A 174 -13.55 16.67 1.11
CA LYS A 174 -12.92 16.74 -0.22
C LYS A 174 -13.41 15.63 -1.17
N GLY A 175 -14.32 14.77 -0.73
CA GLY A 175 -14.82 13.62 -1.50
C GLY A 175 -13.82 12.47 -1.64
N ILE A 176 -12.71 12.49 -0.91
CA ILE A 176 -11.68 11.43 -0.94
C ILE A 176 -12.05 10.35 0.07
N ARG A 177 -12.21 9.11 -0.40
CA ARG A 177 -12.44 7.94 0.46
C ARG A 177 -11.13 7.43 1.04
N VAL A 178 -11.16 6.89 2.24
CA VAL A 178 -10.00 6.25 2.87
C VAL A 178 -10.43 4.93 3.49
N SER A 179 -9.77 3.84 3.07
CA SER A 179 -9.95 2.49 3.63
C SER A 179 -8.67 1.97 4.26
N THR A 180 -8.81 1.26 5.37
CA THR A 180 -7.71 0.50 5.96
C THR A 180 -7.96 -0.99 5.75
N VAL A 181 -7.00 -1.67 5.14
CA VAL A 181 -7.06 -3.09 4.80
C VAL A 181 -6.27 -3.88 5.83
N TYR A 182 -6.83 -4.97 6.36
CA TYR A 182 -6.22 -5.79 7.41
C TYR A 182 -5.98 -7.23 6.93
N PRO A 183 -4.96 -7.46 6.09
CA PRO A 183 -4.65 -8.81 5.66
C PRO A 183 -4.20 -9.68 6.83
N GLY A 184 -4.63 -10.94 6.82
CA GLY A 184 -4.02 -12.00 7.60
C GLY A 184 -2.65 -12.39 7.03
N GLN A 185 -2.21 -13.61 7.38
CA GLN A 185 -0.99 -14.15 6.78
C GLN A 185 -1.20 -14.32 5.27
N THR A 186 -0.41 -13.58 4.50
CA THR A 186 -0.46 -13.56 3.03
C THR A 186 0.86 -14.06 2.48
N ASP A 187 0.81 -15.00 1.55
CA ASP A 187 1.98 -15.63 0.92
C ASP A 187 2.73 -14.63 0.04
N THR A 188 3.74 -13.99 0.61
CA THR A 188 4.55 -12.96 -0.04
C THR A 188 6.03 -13.18 0.29
N PRO A 189 6.96 -12.59 -0.47
CA PRO A 189 8.39 -12.64 -0.17
C PRO A 189 8.80 -12.00 1.17
N ILE A 190 7.89 -11.33 1.88
CA ILE A 190 8.16 -10.78 3.21
C ILE A 190 8.54 -11.86 4.22
N TRP A 191 8.01 -13.08 4.06
CA TRP A 191 8.26 -14.23 4.92
C TRP A 191 9.65 -14.86 4.74
N GLU A 192 10.33 -14.63 3.63
CA GLU A 192 11.65 -15.17 3.35
C GLU A 192 12.72 -14.70 4.34
N LYS A 193 12.50 -13.53 4.95
CA LYS A 193 13.39 -12.91 5.93
C LYS A 193 12.96 -13.14 7.38
N VAL A 194 11.86 -13.88 7.59
CA VAL A 194 11.31 -14.14 8.92
C VAL A 194 11.74 -15.52 9.39
N PRO A 195 12.48 -15.63 10.49
CA PRO A 195 12.89 -16.93 11.03
C PRO A 195 11.69 -17.79 11.42
N GLY A 196 11.75 -19.08 11.14
CA GLY A 196 10.71 -20.05 11.48
C GLY A 196 10.30 -20.90 10.28
N ASN A 197 9.53 -21.95 10.57
CA ASN A 197 8.93 -22.80 9.53
C ASN A 197 7.47 -22.36 9.32
N TRP A 198 7.24 -21.55 8.31
CA TRP A 198 5.93 -20.98 7.99
C TRP A 198 5.25 -21.83 6.91
N ASP A 199 4.10 -22.41 7.24
CA ASP A 199 3.29 -23.16 6.27
C ASP A 199 2.58 -22.17 5.30
N ARG A 200 3.29 -21.82 4.23
CA ARG A 200 2.81 -20.86 3.23
C ARG A 200 1.58 -21.37 2.47
N SER A 201 1.34 -22.70 2.45
CA SER A 201 0.16 -23.27 1.79
C SER A 201 -1.17 -22.88 2.45
N LYS A 202 -1.13 -22.48 3.74
CA LYS A 202 -2.29 -22.01 4.50
C LYS A 202 -2.48 -20.49 4.45
N MET A 203 -1.53 -19.78 3.86
CA MET A 203 -1.62 -18.33 3.74
C MET A 203 -2.54 -17.94 2.60
N LYS A 204 -3.19 -16.77 2.73
CA LYS A 204 -3.93 -16.15 1.63
C LYS A 204 -3.00 -15.79 0.48
N LYS A 205 -3.52 -15.76 -0.73
CA LYS A 205 -2.75 -15.27 -1.88
C LYS A 205 -2.77 -13.73 -1.93
N PRO A 206 -1.72 -13.08 -2.45
CA PRO A 206 -1.74 -11.64 -2.69
C PRO A 206 -2.92 -11.18 -3.55
N GLU A 207 -3.37 -12.03 -4.46
CA GLU A 207 -4.51 -11.79 -5.35
C GLU A 207 -5.83 -11.67 -4.58
N ASP A 208 -5.99 -12.39 -3.47
CA ASP A 208 -7.18 -12.28 -2.61
C ASP A 208 -7.28 -10.87 -2.01
N VAL A 209 -6.14 -10.29 -1.61
CA VAL A 209 -6.08 -8.91 -1.11
C VAL A 209 -6.38 -7.92 -2.24
N ALA A 210 -5.85 -8.16 -3.43
CA ALA A 210 -6.07 -7.30 -4.59
C ALA A 210 -7.56 -7.25 -4.99
N GLU A 211 -8.27 -8.39 -4.94
CA GLU A 211 -9.72 -8.43 -5.22
C GLU A 211 -10.53 -7.67 -4.17
N VAL A 212 -10.15 -7.73 -2.88
CA VAL A 212 -10.83 -6.93 -1.84
C VAL A 212 -10.66 -5.42 -2.10
N VAL A 213 -9.45 -4.97 -2.45
CA VAL A 213 -9.17 -3.56 -2.78
C VAL A 213 -9.96 -3.14 -4.03
N TRP A 214 -9.97 -3.97 -5.07
CA TRP A 214 -10.73 -3.71 -6.29
C TRP A 214 -12.24 -3.57 -6.03
N ASN A 215 -12.81 -4.51 -5.29
CA ASN A 215 -14.24 -4.51 -4.97
C ASN A 215 -14.62 -3.32 -4.09
N ALA A 216 -13.78 -2.95 -3.11
CA ALA A 216 -14.01 -1.78 -2.26
C ALA A 216 -13.94 -0.47 -3.06
N TYR A 217 -13.03 -0.37 -4.03
CA TYR A 217 -13.00 0.79 -4.93
C TYR A 217 -14.29 0.96 -5.72
N HIS A 218 -14.87 -0.13 -6.22
CA HIS A 218 -16.10 -0.15 -7.03
C HIS A 218 -17.38 -0.27 -6.19
N ALA A 219 -17.27 -0.30 -4.87
CA ALA A 219 -18.43 -0.34 -3.99
C ALA A 219 -19.35 0.88 -4.23
N PRO A 220 -20.69 0.69 -4.19
CA PRO A 220 -21.62 1.78 -4.41
C PRO A 220 -21.44 2.89 -3.36
N ALA A 221 -21.90 4.10 -3.72
CA ALA A 221 -21.87 5.23 -2.80
C ALA A 221 -22.65 4.90 -1.52
N GLY A 222 -22.07 5.19 -0.36
CA GLY A 222 -22.64 4.89 0.95
C GLY A 222 -22.34 3.48 1.49
N ALA A 223 -21.66 2.61 0.71
CA ALA A 223 -21.16 1.36 1.26
C ALA A 223 -20.08 1.62 2.34
N ASP A 224 -20.14 0.88 3.43
CA ASP A 224 -19.08 0.90 4.44
C ASP A 224 -17.88 0.09 3.93
N VAL A 225 -16.86 0.81 3.51
CA VAL A 225 -15.57 0.26 3.08
C VAL A 225 -14.41 0.79 3.92
N ALA A 226 -14.71 1.34 5.11
CA ALA A 226 -13.72 1.95 5.99
C ALA A 226 -12.67 0.94 6.45
N ASP A 227 -13.11 -0.22 6.92
CA ASP A 227 -12.29 -1.31 7.44
C ASP A 227 -12.50 -2.59 6.64
N LEU A 228 -11.44 -3.09 6.00
CA LEU A 228 -11.49 -4.24 5.11
C LEU A 228 -10.71 -5.41 5.72
N ASP A 229 -11.40 -6.27 6.45
CA ASP A 229 -10.81 -7.47 7.05
C ASP A 229 -10.64 -8.59 6.01
N ILE A 230 -9.44 -9.20 5.98
CA ILE A 230 -9.13 -10.36 5.14
C ILE A 230 -8.63 -11.45 6.08
N PRO A 231 -9.50 -12.40 6.45
CA PRO A 231 -9.20 -13.43 7.45
C PRO A 231 -8.10 -14.39 7.06
#